data_c35abaf7065f1c3df13f6240276dbb60
#
_entry.id   c35abaf7065f1c3df13f6240276dbb60
#
_cell.length_a   1.000
_cell.length_b   1.000
_cell.length_c   1.000
_cell.angle_alpha   90.00
_cell.angle_beta   90.00
_cell.angle_gamma   90.00
#
_symmetry.space_group_name_H-M   'P 1'
#
loop_
_entity.id
_entity.type
_entity.pdbx_description
1 polymer ?
#
loop_
_entity_poly.entity_id
_entity_poly.type
_entity_poly.pdbx_seq_one_letter_code
_entity_poly.pdbx_strand_id
1 'polypeptide(L)'
;KEKGIENYILSGDAYPHRIPKYNDAERLQIFRENAIVGMLKEQTYTEERCTIIQEFQKAGNDADEKHVGKYSWYESYLRNGRRALENYLGTEKEINFEEVNRLVHAFKAGGEKLWVRHMGREETELWYEEKDFTGIKVLLVEWTHSNSEYYSGVDIPIYLDSTPQETLQSRLERNRDQWIDNPFTMMVLDIEQKMLKKQSEKAKLIVTRDGTVLDRKEYAQFVPKLQK
;
A
#
# COMPACT_ATOMS: atom_id res chain seq x y z
N LYS A 1 4.50 -4.61 -26.66
CA LYS A 1 4.90 -4.09 -27.99
C LYS A 1 5.32 -5.19 -28.97
N GLU A 2 5.89 -6.29 -28.52
CA GLU A 2 6.35 -7.38 -29.42
C GLU A 2 5.26 -8.00 -30.28
N LYS A 3 3.98 -7.94 -29.87
CA LYS A 3 2.84 -8.50 -30.64
C LYS A 3 1.99 -7.45 -31.36
N GLY A 4 2.41 -6.17 -31.41
CA GLY A 4 1.66 -5.10 -32.08
C GLY A 4 0.32 -4.76 -31.41
N ILE A 5 0.14 -5.10 -30.12
CA ILE A 5 -1.06 -4.74 -29.36
C ILE A 5 -0.82 -3.39 -28.69
N GLU A 6 -1.61 -2.40 -29.10
CA GLU A 6 -1.57 -1.08 -28.49
C GLU A 6 -2.08 -1.14 -27.05
N ASN A 7 -1.30 -0.58 -26.14
CA ASN A 7 -1.62 -0.60 -24.71
C ASN A 7 -1.29 0.75 -24.05
N TYR A 8 -1.94 0.99 -22.92
CA TYR A 8 -1.66 2.12 -22.06
C TYR A 8 -1.34 1.60 -20.64
N ILE A 9 -0.31 2.17 -20.00
CA ILE A 9 0.05 1.85 -18.61
C ILE A 9 -0.45 2.98 -17.73
N LEU A 10 -1.38 2.67 -16.83
CA LEU A 10 -1.90 3.56 -15.81
C LEU A 10 -1.18 3.29 -14.49
N SER A 11 -0.58 4.32 -13.90
CA SER A 11 -0.05 4.21 -12.54
C SER A 11 -1.16 4.42 -11.51
N GLY A 12 -1.37 3.44 -10.65
CA GLY A 12 -2.30 3.53 -9.55
C GLY A 12 -1.82 4.41 -8.40
N ASP A 13 -0.55 4.75 -8.37
CA ASP A 13 0.06 5.62 -7.34
C ASP A 13 -0.45 7.07 -7.40
N ALA A 14 -1.17 7.44 -8.46
CA ALA A 14 -1.82 8.74 -8.56
C ALA A 14 -3.15 8.84 -7.79
N TYR A 15 -3.70 7.72 -7.26
CA TYR A 15 -5.05 7.68 -6.70
C TYR A 15 -5.18 7.71 -5.16
N PRO A 16 -4.14 7.78 -4.32
CA PRO A 16 -4.36 8.21 -2.94
C PRO A 16 -5.07 9.57 -2.88
N HIS A 17 -5.82 9.82 -1.80
CA HIS A 17 -6.47 11.12 -1.62
C HIS A 17 -5.48 12.26 -1.41
N ARG A 18 -4.26 11.94 -0.92
CA ARG A 18 -3.20 12.87 -0.57
C ARG A 18 -1.91 12.56 -1.31
N ILE A 19 -1.11 13.58 -1.56
CA ILE A 19 0.26 13.40 -2.04
C ILE A 19 1.08 12.59 -1.01
N PRO A 20 2.16 11.90 -1.42
CA PRO A 20 2.90 10.97 -0.55
C PRO A 20 3.26 11.55 0.81
N LYS A 21 3.80 12.77 0.86
CA LYS A 21 4.18 13.46 2.10
C LYS A 21 3.03 13.58 3.11
N TYR A 22 1.84 13.94 2.67
CA TYR A 22 0.67 14.10 3.53
C TYR A 22 0.00 12.76 3.83
N ASN A 23 0.14 11.79 2.94
CA ASN A 23 -0.35 10.44 3.19
C ASN A 23 0.44 9.78 4.32
N ASP A 24 1.77 9.92 4.31
CA ASP A 24 2.63 9.40 5.37
C ASP A 24 2.38 10.09 6.72
N ALA A 25 2.18 11.42 6.70
CA ALA A 25 1.82 12.18 7.91
C ALA A 25 0.47 11.74 8.49
N GLU A 26 -0.54 11.52 7.64
CA GLU A 26 -1.85 11.03 8.05
C GLU A 26 -1.78 9.62 8.65
N ARG A 27 -1.05 8.71 8.02
CA ARG A 27 -0.81 7.36 8.54
C ARG A 27 -0.20 7.40 9.95
N LEU A 28 0.82 8.24 10.15
CA LEU A 28 1.46 8.42 11.44
C LEU A 28 0.52 9.03 12.48
N GLN A 29 -0.30 10.00 12.10
CA GLN A 29 -1.30 10.59 12.97
C GLN A 29 -2.35 9.55 13.40
N ILE A 30 -2.88 8.77 12.46
CA ILE A 30 -3.85 7.69 12.73
C ILE A 30 -3.27 6.70 13.73
N PHE A 31 -2.02 6.28 13.54
CA PHE A 31 -1.33 5.38 14.46
C PHE A 31 -1.28 5.99 15.87
N ARG A 32 -0.73 7.17 16.03
CA ARG A 32 -0.49 7.83 17.33
C ARG A 32 -1.78 8.14 18.09
N GLU A 33 -2.74 8.73 17.40
CA GLU A 33 -4.02 9.10 17.99
C GLU A 33 -4.78 7.88 18.51
N ASN A 34 -4.92 6.86 17.66
CA ASN A 34 -5.67 5.66 18.03
C ASN A 34 -4.92 4.78 19.02
N ALA A 35 -3.61 4.80 19.06
CA ALA A 35 -2.82 4.17 20.10
C ALA A 35 -3.17 4.74 21.47
N ILE A 36 -3.21 6.08 21.60
CA ILE A 36 -3.56 6.77 22.84
C ILE A 36 -5.04 6.53 23.19
N VAL A 37 -5.96 6.72 22.23
CA VAL A 37 -7.39 6.50 22.44
C VAL A 37 -7.68 5.06 22.86
N GLY A 38 -6.97 4.07 22.30
CA GLY A 38 -7.07 2.68 22.71
C GLY A 38 -6.65 2.47 24.16
N MET A 39 -5.52 3.05 24.57
CA MET A 39 -5.05 2.99 25.96
C MET A 39 -6.03 3.64 26.94
N LEU A 40 -6.69 4.74 26.55
CA LEU A 40 -7.74 5.37 27.36
C LEU A 40 -8.92 4.42 27.55
N LYS A 41 -9.39 3.77 26.49
CA LYS A 41 -10.49 2.79 26.54
C LYS A 41 -10.14 1.57 27.39
N GLU A 42 -8.90 1.14 27.37
CA GLU A 42 -8.38 0.02 28.17
C GLU A 42 -8.00 0.42 29.60
N GLN A 43 -8.16 1.71 29.96
CA GLN A 43 -7.80 2.27 31.29
C GLN A 43 -6.31 2.05 31.63
N THR A 44 -5.47 2.01 30.60
CA THR A 44 -4.01 1.82 30.72
C THR A 44 -3.21 3.11 30.54
N TYR A 45 -3.86 4.23 30.21
CA TYR A 45 -3.23 5.55 30.04
C TYR A 45 -3.05 6.25 31.39
N THR A 46 -1.86 6.81 31.61
CA THR A 46 -1.52 7.64 32.79
C THR A 46 -0.65 8.82 32.37
N GLU A 47 -0.53 9.86 33.20
CA GLU A 47 0.34 11.02 32.95
C GLU A 47 1.81 10.62 32.79
N GLU A 48 2.28 9.67 33.62
CA GLU A 48 3.64 9.13 33.51
C GLU A 48 3.86 8.45 32.16
N ARG A 49 2.93 7.60 31.73
CA ARG A 49 3.01 6.91 30.42
C ARG A 49 2.93 7.89 29.26
N CYS A 50 2.09 8.95 29.42
CA CYS A 50 2.02 10.03 28.43
C CYS A 50 3.39 10.68 28.20
N THR A 51 4.11 11.01 29.28
CA THR A 51 5.44 11.61 29.18
C THR A 51 6.41 10.71 28.42
N ILE A 52 6.42 9.41 28.72
CA ILE A 52 7.27 8.42 28.02
C ILE A 52 6.89 8.30 26.54
N ILE A 53 5.60 8.24 26.23
CA ILE A 53 5.11 8.19 24.83
C ILE A 53 5.57 9.44 24.08
N GLN A 54 5.44 10.62 24.67
CA GLN A 54 5.87 11.88 24.04
C GLN A 54 7.37 11.92 23.77
N GLU A 55 8.20 11.37 24.64
CA GLU A 55 9.64 11.23 24.41
C GLU A 55 9.93 10.35 23.18
N PHE A 56 9.26 9.20 23.06
CA PHE A 56 9.42 8.32 21.93
C PHE A 56 8.87 8.94 20.62
N GLN A 57 7.75 9.65 20.68
CA GLN A 57 7.22 10.38 19.54
C GLN A 57 8.17 11.47 19.04
N LYS A 58 8.81 12.22 19.95
CA LYS A 58 9.83 13.23 19.62
C LYS A 58 11.08 12.60 19.00
N ALA A 59 11.46 11.41 19.47
CA ALA A 59 12.58 10.65 18.91
C ALA A 59 12.22 9.95 17.59
N GLY A 60 10.95 9.93 17.17
CA GLY A 60 10.49 9.26 15.94
C GLY A 60 10.60 7.73 15.99
N ASN A 61 10.61 7.14 17.18
CA ASN A 61 10.75 5.70 17.39
C ASN A 61 9.59 5.08 18.20
N ASP A 62 8.49 5.79 18.31
CA ASP A 62 7.30 5.39 19.06
C ASP A 62 6.57 4.16 18.51
N ALA A 63 6.92 3.68 17.33
CA ALA A 63 6.44 2.41 16.78
C ALA A 63 7.41 1.23 17.01
N ASP A 64 8.52 1.43 17.76
CA ASP A 64 9.52 0.37 17.99
C ASP A 64 9.03 -0.64 19.03
N GLU A 65 8.91 -1.90 18.60
CA GLU A 65 8.49 -3.03 19.46
C GLU A 65 9.47 -3.29 20.62
N LYS A 66 10.72 -2.83 20.52
CA LYS A 66 11.71 -2.96 21.58
C LYS A 66 11.30 -2.27 22.88
N HIS A 67 10.46 -1.25 22.81
CA HIS A 67 9.94 -0.57 23.99
C HIS A 67 9.13 -1.48 24.91
N VAL A 68 8.49 -2.53 24.39
CA VAL A 68 7.73 -3.52 25.17
C VAL A 68 8.64 -4.25 26.17
N GLY A 69 9.89 -4.51 25.80
CA GLY A 69 10.86 -5.16 26.69
C GLY A 69 11.16 -4.35 27.95
N LYS A 70 11.07 -3.01 27.88
CA LYS A 70 11.25 -2.11 29.04
C LYS A 70 9.92 -1.76 29.72
N TYR A 71 8.85 -1.64 28.95
CA TYR A 71 7.54 -1.20 29.39
C TYR A 71 6.46 -2.14 28.86
N SER A 72 6.07 -3.16 29.62
CA SER A 72 5.07 -4.16 29.19
C SER A 72 3.72 -3.53 28.77
N TRP A 73 3.34 -2.41 29.39
CA TRP A 73 2.13 -1.65 29.03
C TRP A 73 2.20 -1.03 27.60
N TYR A 74 3.40 -0.86 27.04
CA TYR A 74 3.60 -0.28 25.72
C TYR A 74 3.03 -1.16 24.59
N GLU A 75 2.82 -2.45 24.86
CA GLU A 75 2.13 -3.36 23.96
C GLU A 75 0.71 -2.87 23.61
N SER A 76 0.00 -2.30 24.60
CA SER A 76 -1.33 -1.69 24.37
C SER A 76 -1.25 -0.53 23.37
N TYR A 77 -0.25 0.35 23.50
CA TYR A 77 -0.01 1.45 22.56
C TYR A 77 0.21 0.93 21.13
N LEU A 78 1.16 0.03 20.94
CA LEU A 78 1.49 -0.52 19.63
C LEU A 78 0.32 -1.25 18.99
N ARG A 79 -0.35 -2.12 19.74
CA ARG A 79 -1.48 -2.92 19.28
C ARG A 79 -2.65 -2.05 18.79
N ASN A 80 -3.01 -1.01 19.54
CA ASN A 80 -4.13 -0.14 19.17
C ASN A 80 -3.80 0.74 17.97
N GLY A 81 -2.57 1.29 17.90
CA GLY A 81 -2.12 2.04 16.75
C GLY A 81 -2.05 1.19 15.48
N ARG A 82 -1.49 -0.02 15.59
CA ARG A 82 -1.43 -0.98 14.50
C ARG A 82 -2.82 -1.34 13.97
N ARG A 83 -3.77 -1.66 14.86
CA ARG A 83 -5.16 -1.96 14.47
C ARG A 83 -5.80 -0.81 13.70
N ALA A 84 -5.53 0.43 14.08
CA ALA A 84 -6.05 1.59 13.38
C ALA A 84 -5.48 1.70 11.96
N LEU A 85 -4.18 1.45 11.79
CA LEU A 85 -3.54 1.38 10.46
C LEU A 85 -4.12 0.25 9.61
N GLU A 86 -4.32 -0.94 10.16
CA GLU A 86 -4.93 -2.08 9.45
C GLU A 86 -6.35 -1.76 8.94
N ASN A 87 -7.09 -0.87 9.63
CA ASN A 87 -8.42 -0.41 9.24
C ASN A 87 -8.40 0.82 8.30
N TYR A 88 -7.23 1.34 7.97
CA TYR A 88 -7.06 2.52 7.13
C TYR A 88 -6.32 2.21 5.83
N LEU A 89 -5.19 1.49 5.92
CA LEU A 89 -4.31 1.22 4.79
C LEU A 89 -5.02 0.43 3.69
N GLY A 90 -4.90 0.90 2.46
CA GLY A 90 -5.48 0.28 1.29
C GLY A 90 -7.00 0.29 1.22
N THR A 91 -7.67 1.09 2.05
CA THR A 91 -9.13 1.28 2.04
C THR A 91 -9.54 2.56 1.29
N GLU A 92 -10.84 2.75 1.09
CA GLU A 92 -11.41 3.96 0.49
C GLU A 92 -11.14 5.24 1.30
N LYS A 93 -10.73 5.13 2.57
CA LYS A 93 -10.31 6.28 3.39
C LYS A 93 -8.96 6.85 2.95
N GLU A 94 -8.09 6.01 2.44
CA GLU A 94 -6.76 6.37 1.96
C GLU A 94 -6.76 6.63 0.45
N ILE A 95 -7.55 5.86 -0.29
CA ILE A 95 -7.46 5.73 -1.74
C ILE A 95 -8.79 6.05 -2.40
N ASN A 96 -8.74 6.84 -3.47
CA ASN A 96 -9.88 7.17 -4.32
C ASN A 96 -10.15 6.05 -5.34
N PHE A 97 -10.68 4.92 -4.87
CA PHE A 97 -11.06 3.81 -5.73
C PHE A 97 -12.19 4.17 -6.70
N GLU A 98 -13.10 5.07 -6.30
CA GLU A 98 -14.19 5.52 -7.17
C GLU A 98 -13.65 6.10 -8.47
N GLU A 99 -12.64 6.94 -8.39
CA GLU A 99 -12.08 7.61 -9.56
C GLU A 99 -11.36 6.64 -10.50
N VAL A 100 -10.52 5.75 -9.99
CA VAL A 100 -9.83 4.76 -10.83
C VAL A 100 -10.82 3.76 -11.43
N ASN A 101 -11.81 3.32 -10.67
CA ASN A 101 -12.88 2.45 -11.17
C ASN A 101 -13.65 3.11 -12.31
N ARG A 102 -14.02 4.39 -12.16
CA ARG A 102 -14.69 5.16 -13.21
C ARG A 102 -13.87 5.19 -14.50
N LEU A 103 -12.56 5.44 -14.42
CA LEU A 103 -11.67 5.45 -15.59
C LEU A 103 -11.62 4.08 -16.26
N VAL A 104 -11.45 3.00 -15.50
CA VAL A 104 -11.38 1.63 -16.01
C VAL A 104 -12.70 1.24 -16.69
N HIS A 105 -13.83 1.57 -16.09
CA HIS A 105 -15.15 1.30 -16.67
C HIS A 105 -15.39 2.11 -17.95
N ALA A 106 -14.99 3.39 -17.98
CA ALA A 106 -15.07 4.22 -19.17
C ALA A 106 -14.22 3.68 -20.32
N PHE A 107 -12.99 3.24 -20.04
CA PHE A 107 -12.16 2.55 -21.02
C PHE A 107 -12.82 1.29 -21.56
N LYS A 108 -13.36 0.44 -20.70
CA LYS A 108 -14.06 -0.80 -21.11
C LYS A 108 -15.34 -0.55 -21.91
N ALA A 109 -15.99 0.58 -21.68
CA ALA A 109 -17.15 1.02 -22.47
C ALA A 109 -16.77 1.61 -23.84
N GLY A 110 -15.46 1.65 -24.19
CA GLY A 110 -15.00 2.18 -25.47
C GLY A 110 -14.81 3.70 -25.47
N GLY A 111 -14.58 4.33 -24.33
CA GLY A 111 -14.27 5.75 -24.24
C GLY A 111 -12.99 6.07 -24.99
N GLU A 112 -13.05 6.97 -25.97
CA GLU A 112 -11.92 7.33 -26.82
C GLU A 112 -11.01 8.39 -26.19
N LYS A 113 -11.59 9.33 -25.44
CA LYS A 113 -10.87 10.39 -24.76
C LYS A 113 -11.22 10.38 -23.27
N LEU A 114 -10.21 10.12 -22.45
CA LEU A 114 -10.39 9.99 -21.01
C LEU A 114 -9.38 10.88 -20.27
N TRP A 115 -9.84 11.51 -19.21
CA TRP A 115 -8.99 12.27 -18.32
C TRP A 115 -8.28 11.32 -17.35
N VAL A 116 -6.94 11.33 -17.40
CA VAL A 116 -6.08 10.52 -16.53
C VAL A 116 -5.47 11.41 -15.46
N ARG A 117 -5.59 10.99 -14.22
CA ARG A 117 -5.02 11.67 -13.08
C ARG A 117 -3.53 11.39 -12.96
N HIS A 118 -2.77 12.42 -12.65
CA HIS A 118 -1.35 12.36 -12.31
C HIS A 118 -1.12 13.01 -10.95
N MET A 119 -0.22 12.45 -10.17
CA MET A 119 0.17 12.97 -8.87
C MET A 119 1.70 12.89 -8.73
N GLY A 120 2.32 14.01 -8.41
CA GLY A 120 3.73 14.10 -8.04
C GLY A 120 3.92 14.09 -6.54
N ARG A 121 4.98 14.73 -6.07
CA ARG A 121 5.36 14.77 -4.66
C ARG A 121 5.01 16.07 -3.97
N GLU A 122 4.84 17.13 -4.74
CA GLU A 122 4.50 18.47 -4.25
C GLU A 122 3.01 18.76 -4.44
N GLU A 123 2.47 19.67 -3.63
CA GLU A 123 1.05 20.04 -3.66
C GLU A 123 0.58 20.57 -5.00
N THR A 124 1.48 21.18 -5.77
CA THR A 124 1.21 21.72 -7.10
C THR A 124 1.29 20.68 -8.22
N GLU A 125 1.66 19.45 -7.88
CA GLU A 125 1.86 18.35 -8.84
C GLU A 125 0.68 17.37 -8.85
N LEU A 126 -0.53 17.89 -8.79
CA LEU A 126 -1.76 17.16 -9.04
C LEU A 126 -2.41 17.75 -10.28
N TRP A 127 -2.46 16.97 -11.37
CA TRP A 127 -3.09 17.43 -12.61
C TRP A 127 -3.79 16.28 -13.34
N TYR A 128 -4.57 16.63 -14.34
CA TYR A 128 -5.23 15.71 -15.25
C TYR A 128 -4.75 15.96 -16.67
N GLU A 129 -4.59 14.88 -17.42
CA GLU A 129 -4.26 14.91 -18.84
C GLU A 129 -5.33 14.17 -19.64
N GLU A 130 -5.85 14.80 -20.70
CA GLU A 130 -6.72 14.10 -21.63
C GLU A 130 -5.87 13.18 -22.50
N LYS A 131 -6.15 11.88 -22.44
CA LYS A 131 -5.49 10.86 -23.23
C LYS A 131 -6.42 10.30 -24.30
N ASP A 132 -5.89 10.12 -25.49
CA ASP A 132 -6.55 9.43 -26.58
C ASP A 132 -6.34 7.92 -26.42
N PHE A 133 -7.44 7.21 -26.22
CA PHE A 133 -7.49 5.75 -26.10
C PHE A 133 -7.95 5.07 -27.40
N THR A 134 -8.12 5.83 -28.50
CA THR A 134 -8.48 5.28 -29.79
C THR A 134 -7.45 4.21 -30.21
N GLY A 135 -7.94 3.00 -30.48
CA GLY A 135 -7.07 1.88 -30.84
C GLY A 135 -6.36 1.17 -29.68
N ILE A 136 -6.34 1.72 -28.48
CA ILE A 136 -5.80 1.03 -27.29
C ILE A 136 -6.67 -0.19 -26.97
N LYS A 137 -6.05 -1.37 -26.92
CA LYS A 137 -6.73 -2.64 -26.67
C LYS A 137 -6.55 -3.15 -25.26
N VAL A 138 -5.49 -2.71 -24.58
CA VAL A 138 -5.13 -3.18 -23.25
C VAL A 138 -4.82 -1.99 -22.34
N LEU A 139 -5.51 -1.90 -21.21
CA LEU A 139 -5.18 -1.02 -20.11
C LEU A 139 -4.45 -1.85 -19.05
N LEU A 140 -3.16 -1.54 -18.84
CA LEU A 140 -2.36 -2.11 -17.75
C LEU A 140 -2.41 -1.16 -16.57
N VAL A 141 -2.92 -1.62 -15.44
CA VAL A 141 -2.89 -0.83 -14.19
C VAL A 141 -1.77 -1.37 -13.31
N GLU A 142 -0.71 -0.59 -13.17
CA GLU A 142 0.42 -0.89 -12.29
C GLU A 142 0.15 -0.25 -10.93
N TRP A 143 -0.04 -1.07 -9.90
CA TRP A 143 -0.46 -0.58 -8.61
C TRP A 143 -0.34 -1.62 -7.49
N THR A 144 0.03 -1.18 -6.29
CA THR A 144 0.03 -1.98 -5.07
C THR A 144 -1.35 -2.55 -4.74
N HIS A 145 -2.43 -1.79 -5.04
CA HIS A 145 -3.81 -2.16 -4.70
C HIS A 145 -4.62 -2.75 -5.86
N SER A 146 -3.97 -3.22 -6.93
CA SER A 146 -4.63 -3.73 -8.14
C SER A 146 -5.49 -4.98 -7.90
N ASN A 147 -5.29 -5.69 -6.80
CA ASN A 147 -6.10 -6.84 -6.38
C ASN A 147 -7.02 -6.52 -5.17
N SER A 148 -7.19 -5.25 -4.80
CA SER A 148 -8.08 -4.82 -3.72
C SER A 148 -9.54 -5.21 -4.00
N GLU A 149 -10.33 -5.41 -2.94
CA GLU A 149 -11.78 -5.64 -3.05
C GLU A 149 -12.55 -4.39 -3.48
N TYR A 150 -11.98 -3.19 -3.25
CA TYR A 150 -12.54 -1.91 -3.68
C TYR A 150 -12.26 -1.60 -5.15
N TYR A 151 -11.32 -2.33 -5.78
CA TYR A 151 -10.96 -2.13 -7.17
C TYR A 151 -11.72 -3.10 -8.08
N SER A 152 -12.40 -2.57 -9.09
CA SER A 152 -13.30 -3.32 -9.98
C SER A 152 -12.93 -3.16 -11.45
N GLY A 153 -13.52 -4.02 -12.30
CA GLY A 153 -13.33 -3.95 -13.74
C GLY A 153 -12.09 -4.66 -14.29
N VAL A 154 -11.29 -5.31 -13.44
CA VAL A 154 -10.08 -6.03 -13.84
C VAL A 154 -10.45 -7.38 -14.47
N ASP A 155 -9.99 -7.62 -15.71
CA ASP A 155 -10.23 -8.89 -16.41
C ASP A 155 -9.18 -9.95 -16.05
N ILE A 156 -7.93 -9.54 -15.89
CA ILE A 156 -6.80 -10.41 -15.60
C ILE A 156 -6.03 -9.83 -14.39
N PRO A 157 -6.46 -10.12 -13.16
CA PRO A 157 -5.72 -9.73 -11.96
C PRO A 157 -4.41 -10.52 -11.88
N ILE A 158 -3.30 -9.80 -11.71
CA ILE A 158 -1.94 -10.34 -11.62
C ILE A 158 -1.38 -10.01 -10.24
N TYR A 159 -0.69 -10.96 -9.63
CA TYR A 159 0.09 -10.75 -8.42
C TYR A 159 1.57 -10.91 -8.68
N LEU A 160 2.36 -9.93 -8.26
CA LEU A 160 3.82 -10.00 -8.29
C LEU A 160 4.28 -10.53 -6.94
N ASP A 161 4.80 -11.76 -6.92
CA ASP A 161 5.24 -12.43 -5.70
C ASP A 161 6.65 -11.97 -5.33
N SER A 162 6.71 -11.01 -4.42
CA SER A 162 7.96 -10.50 -3.85
C SER A 162 7.73 -10.06 -2.40
N THR A 163 8.76 -10.18 -1.58
CA THR A 163 8.77 -9.74 -0.18
C THR A 163 9.39 -8.35 -0.01
N PRO A 164 9.11 -7.62 1.09
CA PRO A 164 9.79 -6.37 1.41
C PRO A 164 11.33 -6.52 1.47
N GLN A 165 11.82 -7.65 1.96
CA GLN A 165 13.26 -7.96 2.02
C GLN A 165 13.86 -8.11 0.64
N GLU A 166 13.17 -8.81 -0.27
CA GLU A 166 13.62 -8.99 -1.64
C GLU A 166 13.64 -7.69 -2.45
N THR A 167 12.73 -6.76 -2.14
CA THR A 167 12.65 -5.45 -2.79
C THR A 167 13.50 -4.38 -2.09
N LEU A 168 14.09 -4.69 -0.92
CA LEU A 168 14.85 -3.74 -0.11
C LEU A 168 15.97 -3.07 -0.91
N GLN A 169 16.80 -3.85 -1.61
CA GLN A 169 17.90 -3.32 -2.41
C GLN A 169 17.41 -2.32 -3.46
N SER A 170 16.36 -2.66 -4.20
CA SER A 170 15.79 -1.76 -5.21
C SER A 170 15.17 -0.49 -4.59
N ARG A 171 14.66 -0.57 -3.36
CA ARG A 171 14.15 0.60 -2.63
C ARG A 171 15.29 1.50 -2.17
N LEU A 172 16.38 0.92 -1.65
CA LEU A 172 17.59 1.64 -1.27
C LEU A 172 18.21 2.38 -2.46
N GLU A 173 18.33 1.71 -3.61
CA GLU A 173 18.90 2.27 -4.84
C GLU A 173 18.06 3.45 -5.39
N ARG A 174 16.73 3.40 -5.21
CA ARG A 174 15.85 4.52 -5.59
C ARG A 174 16.05 5.76 -4.73
N ASN A 175 16.71 5.63 -3.57
CA ASN A 175 17.00 6.71 -2.60
C ASN A 175 15.79 7.64 -2.32
N ARG A 176 14.58 7.06 -2.37
CA ARG A 176 13.33 7.81 -2.25
C ARG A 176 12.86 7.94 -0.81
N ASP A 177 13.26 6.99 0.03
CA ASP A 177 12.79 6.86 1.40
C ASP A 177 13.94 7.16 2.36
N GLN A 178 14.00 8.38 2.88
CA GLN A 178 15.01 8.79 3.88
C GLN A 178 14.92 8.00 5.21
N TRP A 179 13.90 7.11 5.36
CA TRP A 179 13.52 6.46 6.61
C TRP A 179 13.33 4.95 6.47
N ILE A 180 14.13 4.28 5.65
CA ILE A 180 13.96 2.84 5.35
C ILE A 180 14.00 1.97 6.62
N ASP A 181 14.74 2.40 7.65
CA ASP A 181 14.89 1.68 8.93
C ASP A 181 13.99 2.24 10.06
N ASN A 182 13.06 3.14 9.77
CA ASN A 182 12.17 3.67 10.78
C ASN A 182 11.16 2.58 11.21
N PRO A 183 11.00 2.32 12.53
CA PRO A 183 10.07 1.31 13.03
C PRO A 183 8.62 1.48 12.54
N PHE A 184 8.15 2.71 12.38
CA PHE A 184 6.83 2.99 11.84
C PHE A 184 6.69 2.56 10.38
N THR A 185 7.68 2.88 9.55
CA THR A 185 7.71 2.44 8.14
C THR A 185 7.71 0.92 8.03
N MET A 186 8.48 0.23 8.88
CA MET A 186 8.50 -1.22 8.92
C MET A 186 7.14 -1.81 9.31
N MET A 187 6.44 -1.19 10.26
CA MET A 187 5.07 -1.59 10.65
C MET A 187 4.09 -1.43 9.48
N VAL A 188 4.13 -0.31 8.77
CA VAL A 188 3.28 -0.07 7.58
C VAL A 188 3.55 -1.13 6.52
N LEU A 189 4.81 -1.40 6.19
CA LEU A 189 5.21 -2.40 5.20
C LEU A 189 4.75 -3.82 5.59
N ASP A 190 4.82 -4.18 6.87
CA ASP A 190 4.33 -5.49 7.34
C ASP A 190 2.81 -5.62 7.20
N ILE A 191 2.06 -4.57 7.51
CA ILE A 191 0.61 -4.53 7.33
C ILE A 191 0.26 -4.63 5.84
N GLU A 192 0.90 -3.82 4.99
CA GLU A 192 0.68 -3.84 3.54
C GLU A 192 1.04 -5.22 2.95
N GLN A 193 2.14 -5.82 3.36
CA GLN A 193 2.52 -7.15 2.88
C GLN A 193 1.48 -8.23 3.22
N LYS A 194 0.94 -8.20 4.44
CA LYS A 194 -0.13 -9.13 4.85
C LYS A 194 -1.40 -8.91 4.02
N MET A 195 -1.76 -7.66 3.79
CA MET A 195 -2.89 -7.28 2.95
C MET A 195 -2.70 -7.77 1.50
N LEU A 196 -1.54 -7.52 0.90
CA LEU A 196 -1.22 -7.95 -0.46
C LEU A 196 -1.24 -9.47 -0.60
N LYS A 197 -0.70 -10.18 0.38
CA LYS A 197 -0.75 -11.65 0.40
C LYS A 197 -2.19 -12.17 0.41
N LYS A 198 -3.09 -11.55 1.19
CA LYS A 198 -4.51 -11.87 1.19
C LYS A 198 -5.16 -11.53 -0.17
N GLN A 199 -4.85 -10.37 -0.73
CA GLN A 199 -5.36 -9.94 -2.03
C GLN A 199 -4.88 -10.82 -3.19
N SER A 200 -3.72 -11.47 -3.06
CA SER A 200 -3.20 -12.40 -4.07
C SER A 200 -4.15 -13.56 -4.35
N GLU A 201 -5.08 -13.85 -3.43
CA GLU A 201 -6.10 -14.88 -3.63
C GLU A 201 -7.03 -14.59 -4.82
N LYS A 202 -7.15 -13.34 -5.25
CA LYS A 202 -7.93 -12.92 -6.43
C LYS A 202 -7.15 -13.05 -7.74
N ALA A 203 -5.81 -13.16 -7.66
CA ALA A 203 -4.98 -13.19 -8.86
C ALA A 203 -5.25 -14.42 -9.71
N LYS A 204 -5.39 -14.22 -11.01
CA LYS A 204 -5.44 -15.29 -12.03
C LYS A 204 -4.05 -15.75 -12.42
N LEU A 205 -3.11 -14.81 -12.44
CA LEU A 205 -1.70 -15.06 -12.76
C LEU A 205 -0.83 -14.56 -11.62
N ILE A 206 0.21 -15.32 -11.32
CA ILE A 206 1.22 -14.96 -10.32
C ILE A 206 2.57 -14.92 -11.03
N VAL A 207 3.28 -13.82 -10.88
CA VAL A 207 4.62 -13.65 -11.43
C VAL A 207 5.61 -13.69 -10.28
N THR A 208 6.47 -14.68 -10.29
CA THR A 208 7.54 -14.84 -9.31
C THR A 208 8.70 -13.86 -9.61
N ARG A 209 9.60 -13.71 -8.65
CA ARG A 209 10.72 -12.77 -8.76
C ARG A 209 11.63 -13.02 -9.98
N ASP A 210 11.80 -14.28 -10.38
CA ASP A 210 12.58 -14.66 -11.56
C ASP A 210 11.83 -14.45 -12.88
N GLY A 211 10.59 -13.93 -12.81
CA GLY A 211 9.75 -13.67 -13.98
C GLY A 211 8.94 -14.87 -14.46
N THR A 212 8.94 -15.99 -13.73
CA THR A 212 8.10 -17.13 -14.05
C THR A 212 6.64 -16.78 -13.84
N VAL A 213 5.81 -17.03 -14.86
CA VAL A 213 4.37 -16.78 -14.81
C VAL A 213 3.66 -18.10 -14.50
N LEU A 214 2.90 -18.13 -13.43
CA LEU A 214 2.19 -19.31 -12.94
C LEU A 214 0.69 -19.01 -12.81
N ASP A 215 -0.14 -20.01 -13.08
CA ASP A 215 -1.53 -19.97 -12.60
C ASP A 215 -1.59 -20.34 -11.10
N ARG A 216 -2.78 -20.20 -10.49
CA ARG A 216 -2.95 -20.49 -9.05
C ARG A 216 -2.64 -21.94 -8.68
N LYS A 217 -2.94 -22.91 -9.56
CA LYS A 217 -2.71 -24.33 -9.28
C LYS A 217 -1.22 -24.64 -9.33
N GLU A 218 -0.54 -24.09 -10.32
CA GLU A 218 0.92 -24.19 -10.47
C GLU A 218 1.64 -23.53 -9.30
N TYR A 219 1.19 -22.34 -8.90
CA TYR A 219 1.77 -21.60 -7.76
C TYR A 219 1.61 -22.36 -6.45
N ALA A 220 0.44 -22.95 -6.18
CA ALA A 220 0.22 -23.75 -4.99
C ALA A 220 1.16 -24.97 -4.89
N GLN A 221 1.64 -25.49 -6.04
CA GLN A 221 2.63 -26.56 -6.08
C GLN A 221 4.08 -26.04 -6.01
N PHE A 222 4.28 -24.77 -6.34
CA PHE A 222 5.58 -24.11 -6.36
C PHE A 222 6.04 -23.66 -4.97
N VAL A 223 5.16 -23.04 -4.18
CA VAL A 223 5.45 -22.48 -2.84
C VAL A 223 6.07 -23.50 -1.88
N PRO A 224 5.58 -24.76 -1.76
CA PRO A 224 6.20 -25.74 -0.87
C PRO A 224 7.62 -26.13 -1.26
N LYS A 225 8.05 -25.86 -2.50
CA LYS A 225 9.42 -26.15 -2.97
C LYS A 225 10.43 -25.07 -2.58
N LEU A 226 9.96 -23.85 -2.34
CA LEU A 226 10.79 -22.72 -1.90
C LEU A 226 11.07 -22.71 -0.39
N GLN A 227 10.25 -23.46 0.38
CA GLN A 227 10.37 -23.54 1.85
C GLN A 227 11.24 -24.74 2.33
N LYS A 228 11.79 -25.51 1.40
CA LYS A 228 12.76 -26.61 1.65
C LYS A 228 14.18 -26.16 1.29
#